data_ddff6036a4240b2ff58917e704590b9e
#
_entry.id   ddff6036a4240b2ff58917e704590b9e
#
_cell.length_a   1.000
_cell.length_b   1.000
_cell.length_c   1.000
_cell.angle_alpha   90.00
_cell.angle_beta   90.00
_cell.angle_gamma   90.00
#
_symmetry.space_group_name_H-M   'P 1'
#
loop_
_entity.id
_entity.type
_entity.pdbx_description
1 polymer ?
#
loop_
_entity_poly.entity_id
_entity_poly.type
_entity_poly.pdbx_seq_one_letter_code
_entity_poly.pdbx_strand_id
1 'polypeptide(L)'
;GVEDTTMNDIAQASKKGRRTLYTYFKSKEQIYMAVVESELEMLSTQMEKAASKPVSPDKKILELIMTHLDAIKMVVYRNGTLRADFFRDIWRVEAMRKEFDRKETALFRRVLHEGKEQNLFDIDNVEITADILHYCIKGIEVPYIRGQIGEELDDETGWRYVAKIVYGALGCKKKENNHI
;
A
#
# COMPACT_ATOMS: atom_id res chain seq x y z
N GLY A 1 -16.36 10.80 -13.90
CA GLY A 1 -15.78 9.47 -13.69
C GLY A 1 -15.26 8.88 -15.00
N VAL A 2 -14.63 7.71 -14.96
CA VAL A 2 -14.11 7.05 -16.18
C VAL A 2 -15.23 6.83 -17.19
N GLU A 3 -16.41 6.49 -16.74
CA GLU A 3 -17.61 6.28 -17.59
C GLU A 3 -17.96 7.54 -18.40
N ASP A 4 -17.94 8.70 -17.75
CA ASP A 4 -18.38 9.98 -18.32
C ASP A 4 -17.28 10.70 -19.11
N THR A 5 -16.04 10.19 -19.05
CA THR A 5 -14.87 10.80 -19.70
C THR A 5 -14.65 10.22 -21.08
N THR A 6 -14.42 11.07 -22.07
CA THR A 6 -14.10 10.68 -23.45
C THR A 6 -12.61 10.83 -23.75
N MET A 7 -12.12 10.14 -24.79
CA MET A 7 -10.75 10.35 -25.30
C MET A 7 -10.48 11.80 -25.72
N ASN A 8 -11.52 12.53 -26.11
CA ASN A 8 -11.40 13.94 -26.47
C ASN A 8 -11.16 14.82 -25.23
N ASP A 9 -11.88 14.56 -24.15
CA ASP A 9 -11.69 15.26 -22.87
C ASP A 9 -10.28 15.04 -22.33
N ILE A 10 -9.78 13.81 -22.43
CA ILE A 10 -8.42 13.46 -22.00
C ILE A 10 -7.38 14.19 -22.87
N ALA A 11 -7.58 14.23 -24.20
CA ALA A 11 -6.68 14.93 -25.13
C ALA A 11 -6.64 16.43 -24.80
N GLN A 12 -7.77 17.04 -24.55
CA GLN A 12 -7.88 18.45 -24.19
C GLN A 12 -7.20 18.73 -22.84
N ALA A 13 -7.47 17.94 -21.82
CA ALA A 13 -6.89 18.09 -20.48
C ALA A 13 -5.35 17.91 -20.48
N SER A 14 -4.84 16.96 -21.27
CA SER A 14 -3.41 16.69 -21.39
C SER A 14 -2.68 17.66 -22.33
N LYS A 15 -3.39 18.59 -22.97
CA LYS A 15 -2.86 19.49 -24.01
C LYS A 15 -2.17 18.74 -25.17
N LYS A 16 -2.61 17.52 -25.45
CA LYS A 16 -2.12 16.69 -26.55
C LYS A 16 -3.17 16.58 -27.65
N GLY A 17 -2.72 16.49 -28.89
CA GLY A 17 -3.61 16.25 -30.00
C GLY A 17 -4.27 14.87 -29.87
N ARG A 18 -5.56 14.77 -30.19
CA ARG A 18 -6.32 13.49 -30.18
C ARG A 18 -5.57 12.38 -30.95
N ARG A 19 -5.02 12.70 -32.12
CA ARG A 19 -4.23 11.77 -32.93
C ARG A 19 -3.01 11.24 -32.16
N THR A 20 -2.30 12.11 -31.46
CA THR A 20 -1.16 11.75 -30.61
C THR A 20 -1.59 10.81 -29.51
N LEU A 21 -2.72 11.07 -28.85
CA LEU A 21 -3.21 10.20 -27.78
C LEU A 21 -3.52 8.79 -28.31
N TYR A 22 -4.17 8.66 -29.46
CA TYR A 22 -4.47 7.38 -30.10
C TYR A 22 -3.23 6.63 -30.63
N THR A 23 -2.09 7.28 -30.72
CA THR A 23 -0.81 6.60 -31.04
C THR A 23 -0.34 5.76 -29.87
N TYR A 24 -0.63 6.16 -28.63
CA TYR A 24 -0.19 5.47 -27.41
C TYR A 24 -1.28 4.60 -26.78
N PHE A 25 -2.54 5.05 -26.87
CA PHE A 25 -3.67 4.39 -26.19
C PHE A 25 -4.86 4.25 -27.15
N LYS A 26 -5.35 3.04 -27.31
CA LYS A 26 -6.48 2.76 -28.19
C LYS A 26 -7.83 3.10 -27.56
N SER A 27 -7.89 3.18 -26.21
CA SER A 27 -9.13 3.50 -25.47
C SER A 27 -8.86 4.19 -24.14
N LYS A 28 -9.89 4.77 -23.54
CA LYS A 28 -9.81 5.38 -22.20
C LYS A 28 -9.51 4.35 -21.10
N GLU A 29 -9.97 3.13 -21.28
CA GLU A 29 -9.70 2.01 -20.37
C GLU A 29 -8.20 1.68 -20.36
N GLN A 30 -7.52 1.73 -21.51
CA GLN A 30 -6.06 1.55 -21.56
C GLN A 30 -5.32 2.65 -20.82
N ILE A 31 -5.78 3.89 -20.90
CA ILE A 31 -5.20 5.01 -20.15
C ILE A 31 -5.43 4.79 -18.65
N TYR A 32 -6.67 4.43 -18.26
CA TYR A 32 -6.99 4.14 -16.87
C TYR A 32 -6.08 3.04 -16.29
N MET A 33 -5.93 1.94 -17.02
CA MET A 33 -5.08 0.83 -16.62
C MET A 33 -3.61 1.27 -16.47
N ALA A 34 -3.09 2.05 -17.43
CA ALA A 34 -1.72 2.58 -17.36
C ALA A 34 -1.51 3.52 -16.16
N VAL A 35 -2.51 4.32 -15.79
CA VAL A 35 -2.45 5.16 -14.58
C VAL A 35 -2.39 4.29 -13.33
N VAL A 36 -3.25 3.29 -13.19
CA VAL A 36 -3.24 2.39 -12.03
C VAL A 36 -1.91 1.64 -11.93
N GLU A 37 -1.39 1.12 -13.05
CA GLU A 37 -0.10 0.45 -13.10
C GLU A 37 1.05 1.36 -12.64
N SER A 38 1.08 2.61 -13.13
CA SER A 38 2.07 3.61 -12.71
C SER A 38 1.99 3.94 -11.22
N GLU A 39 0.78 4.03 -10.64
CA GLU A 39 0.59 4.26 -9.21
C GLU A 39 1.09 3.07 -8.37
N LEU A 40 0.81 1.83 -8.81
CA LEU A 40 1.29 0.62 -8.14
C LEU A 40 2.83 0.49 -8.22
N GLU A 41 3.44 0.93 -9.33
CA GLU A 41 4.89 0.93 -9.48
C GLU A 41 5.56 1.97 -8.58
N MET A 42 4.97 3.17 -8.45
CA MET A 42 5.40 4.17 -7.47
C MET A 42 5.29 3.65 -6.04
N LEU A 43 4.18 3.01 -5.70
CA LEU A 43 3.98 2.39 -4.39
C LEU A 43 5.03 1.31 -4.12
N SER A 44 5.27 0.40 -5.07
CA SER A 44 6.33 -0.62 -4.95
C SER A 44 7.70 0.00 -4.65
N THR A 45 8.02 1.11 -5.31
CA THR A 45 9.27 1.85 -5.08
C THR A 45 9.34 2.44 -3.67
N GLN A 46 8.23 2.98 -3.16
CA GLN A 46 8.16 3.52 -1.79
C GLN A 46 8.29 2.41 -0.74
N MET A 47 7.62 1.27 -0.97
CA MET A 47 7.71 0.10 -0.10
C MET A 47 9.15 -0.44 -0.03
N GLU A 48 9.85 -0.58 -1.16
CA GLU A 48 11.25 -1.00 -1.18
C GLU A 48 12.16 -0.03 -0.40
N LYS A 49 11.94 1.28 -0.55
CA LYS A 49 12.66 2.29 0.25
C LYS A 49 12.39 2.14 1.75
N ALA A 50 11.14 1.90 2.14
CA ALA A 50 10.76 1.68 3.54
C ALA A 50 11.46 0.44 4.13
N ALA A 51 11.44 -0.68 3.41
CA ALA A 51 12.10 -1.92 3.81
C ALA A 51 13.64 -1.82 3.89
N SER A 52 14.23 -0.90 3.13
CA SER A 52 15.68 -0.68 3.05
C SER A 52 16.19 0.39 4.02
N LYS A 53 15.35 1.02 4.83
CA LYS A 53 15.78 2.01 5.83
C LYS A 53 16.76 1.38 6.84
N PRO A 54 17.79 2.13 7.30
CA PRO A 54 18.73 1.65 8.30
C PRO A 54 18.14 1.74 9.72
N VAL A 55 17.01 1.06 9.93
CA VAL A 55 16.30 0.98 11.22
C VAL A 55 16.04 -0.48 11.59
N SER A 56 15.66 -0.73 12.83
CA SER A 56 15.37 -2.08 13.31
C SER A 56 14.17 -2.71 12.57
N PRO A 57 14.15 -4.05 12.41
CA PRO A 57 13.10 -4.77 11.69
C PRO A 57 11.68 -4.49 12.16
N ASP A 58 11.45 -4.30 13.46
CA ASP A 58 10.15 -3.93 14.00
C ASP A 58 9.67 -2.58 13.47
N LYS A 59 10.56 -1.59 13.36
CA LYS A 59 10.25 -0.29 12.75
C LYS A 59 10.03 -0.41 11.26
N LYS A 60 10.82 -1.27 10.56
CA LYS A 60 10.59 -1.50 9.12
C LYS A 60 9.21 -2.08 8.83
N ILE A 61 8.73 -3.04 9.62
CA ILE A 61 7.38 -3.61 9.48
C ILE A 61 6.33 -2.49 9.60
N LEU A 62 6.43 -1.65 10.62
CA LEU A 62 5.50 -0.55 10.81
C LEU A 62 5.55 0.46 9.66
N GLU A 63 6.75 0.82 9.21
CA GLU A 63 6.96 1.70 8.05
C GLU A 63 6.36 1.12 6.77
N LEU A 64 6.47 -0.19 6.54
CA LEU A 64 5.84 -0.85 5.40
C LEU A 64 4.31 -0.71 5.45
N ILE A 65 3.70 -1.00 6.60
CA ILE A 65 2.25 -0.88 6.80
C ILE A 65 1.79 0.57 6.56
N MET A 66 2.47 1.54 7.18
CA MET A 66 2.16 2.96 7.03
C MET A 66 2.29 3.42 5.58
N THR A 67 3.42 3.09 4.93
CA THR A 67 3.68 3.46 3.54
C THR A 67 2.59 2.94 2.61
N HIS A 68 2.16 1.69 2.81
CA HIS A 68 1.08 1.10 2.02
C HIS A 68 -0.24 1.87 2.18
N LEU A 69 -0.71 2.01 3.43
CA LEU A 69 -2.01 2.61 3.71
C LEU A 69 -2.08 4.09 3.30
N ASP A 70 -1.03 4.86 3.60
CA ASP A 70 -0.97 6.27 3.26
C ASP A 70 -0.87 6.48 1.74
N ALA A 71 -0.07 5.68 1.04
CA ALA A 71 0.06 5.80 -0.40
C ALA A 71 -1.26 5.48 -1.11
N ILE A 72 -1.96 4.40 -0.72
CA ILE A 72 -3.28 4.08 -1.29
C ILE A 72 -4.31 5.16 -0.98
N LYS A 73 -4.33 5.68 0.26
CA LYS A 73 -5.20 6.80 0.64
C LYS A 73 -4.92 8.02 -0.24
N MET A 74 -3.64 8.38 -0.45
CA MET A 74 -3.24 9.50 -1.30
C MET A 74 -3.63 9.30 -2.78
N VAL A 75 -3.48 8.10 -3.32
CA VAL A 75 -3.92 7.76 -4.69
C VAL A 75 -5.42 8.01 -4.84
N VAL A 76 -6.22 7.53 -3.89
CA VAL A 76 -7.68 7.70 -3.90
C VAL A 76 -8.08 9.18 -3.76
N TYR A 77 -7.42 9.93 -2.87
CA TYR A 77 -7.70 11.37 -2.70
C TYR A 77 -7.31 12.19 -3.93
N ARG A 78 -6.13 11.96 -4.49
CA ARG A 78 -5.62 12.69 -5.65
C ARG A 78 -6.44 12.45 -6.91
N ASN A 79 -6.92 11.24 -7.08
CA ASN A 79 -7.64 10.81 -8.28
C ASN A 79 -9.14 10.69 -8.04
N GLY A 80 -9.75 11.58 -7.29
CA GLY A 80 -11.15 11.66 -6.83
C GLY A 80 -12.20 10.72 -7.48
N THR A 81 -12.11 10.48 -8.79
CA THR A 81 -12.94 9.55 -9.55
C THR A 81 -12.54 8.08 -9.41
N LEU A 82 -11.26 7.79 -9.13
CA LEU A 82 -10.80 6.44 -8.78
C LEU A 82 -11.45 5.92 -7.50
N ARG A 83 -11.94 6.82 -6.64
CA ARG A 83 -12.61 6.44 -5.39
C ARG A 83 -13.88 5.63 -5.64
N ALA A 84 -14.73 6.05 -6.56
CA ALA A 84 -15.96 5.33 -6.90
C ALA A 84 -15.67 4.08 -7.72
N ASP A 85 -14.77 4.19 -8.69
CA ASP A 85 -14.43 3.10 -9.61
C ASP A 85 -13.55 2.04 -8.92
N PHE A 86 -12.69 2.43 -7.97
CA PHE A 86 -11.92 1.50 -7.12
C PHE A 86 -12.82 0.54 -6.34
N PHE A 87 -13.97 1.02 -5.83
CA PHE A 87 -14.91 0.18 -5.10
C PHE A 87 -15.87 -0.60 -6.01
N ARG A 88 -16.10 -0.13 -7.24
CA ARG A 88 -17.01 -0.77 -8.19
C ARG A 88 -16.35 -1.87 -9.01
N ASP A 89 -15.10 -1.67 -9.45
CA ASP A 89 -14.33 -2.60 -10.28
C ASP A 89 -13.20 -3.28 -9.51
N ILE A 90 -13.45 -3.67 -8.27
CA ILE A 90 -12.45 -4.26 -7.37
C ILE A 90 -11.71 -5.44 -8.02
N TRP A 91 -12.41 -6.26 -8.82
CA TRP A 91 -11.85 -7.42 -9.51
C TRP A 91 -10.81 -7.06 -10.58
N ARG A 92 -11.05 -5.98 -11.35
CA ARG A 92 -10.09 -5.51 -12.36
C ARG A 92 -8.83 -4.95 -11.70
N VAL A 93 -9.00 -4.14 -10.68
CA VAL A 93 -7.89 -3.58 -9.90
C VAL A 93 -7.12 -4.69 -9.19
N GLU A 94 -7.81 -5.69 -8.67
CA GLU A 94 -7.18 -6.81 -7.98
C GLU A 94 -6.30 -7.67 -8.93
N ALA A 95 -6.75 -7.92 -10.14
CA ALA A 95 -5.95 -8.62 -11.15
C ALA A 95 -4.65 -7.86 -11.47
N MET A 96 -4.71 -6.52 -11.54
CA MET A 96 -3.52 -5.68 -11.76
C MET A 96 -2.61 -5.61 -10.54
N ARG A 97 -3.16 -5.67 -9.34
CA ARG A 97 -2.40 -5.64 -8.09
C ARG A 97 -1.63 -6.92 -7.79
N LYS A 98 -1.91 -8.01 -8.49
CA LYS A 98 -1.30 -9.32 -8.22
C LYS A 98 0.24 -9.28 -8.18
N GLU A 99 0.86 -8.56 -9.09
CA GLU A 99 2.32 -8.41 -9.09
C GLU A 99 2.81 -7.51 -7.95
N PHE A 100 2.07 -6.45 -7.63
CA PHE A 100 2.33 -5.62 -6.47
C PHE A 100 2.20 -6.44 -5.17
N ASP A 101 1.11 -7.18 -4.99
CA ASP A 101 0.86 -8.03 -3.82
C ASP A 101 1.98 -9.04 -3.60
N ARG A 102 2.49 -9.64 -4.70
CA ARG A 102 3.63 -10.56 -4.64
C ARG A 102 4.92 -9.87 -4.16
N LYS A 103 5.21 -8.68 -4.68
CA LYS A 103 6.38 -7.88 -4.27
C LYS A 103 6.26 -7.44 -2.81
N GLU A 104 5.11 -6.94 -2.41
CA GLU A 104 4.86 -6.52 -1.03
C GLU A 104 5.04 -7.66 -0.03
N THR A 105 4.43 -8.82 -0.29
CA THR A 105 4.58 -9.99 0.58
C THR A 105 6.04 -10.43 0.67
N ALA A 106 6.81 -10.33 -0.42
CA ALA A 106 8.24 -10.62 -0.40
C ALA A 106 9.03 -9.64 0.50
N LEU A 107 8.64 -8.36 0.55
CA LEU A 107 9.24 -7.38 1.45
C LEU A 107 8.94 -7.71 2.92
N PHE A 108 7.70 -8.06 3.25
CA PHE A 108 7.36 -8.52 4.60
C PHE A 108 8.19 -9.74 4.99
N ARG A 109 8.28 -10.77 4.13
CA ARG A 109 9.11 -11.95 4.39
C ARG A 109 10.56 -11.59 4.70
N ARG A 110 11.16 -10.72 3.87
CA ARG A 110 12.55 -10.27 4.06
C ARG A 110 12.75 -9.63 5.44
N VAL A 111 11.89 -8.70 5.82
CA VAL A 111 12.00 -7.98 7.10
C VAL A 111 11.68 -8.89 8.29
N LEU A 112 10.72 -9.81 8.14
CA LEU A 112 10.41 -10.80 9.18
C LEU A 112 11.57 -11.79 9.40
N HIS A 113 12.25 -12.25 8.34
CA HIS A 113 13.46 -13.05 8.45
C HIS A 113 14.56 -12.28 9.20
N GLU A 114 14.82 -11.03 8.80
CA GLU A 114 15.80 -10.17 9.48
C GLU A 114 15.49 -10.03 10.98
N GLY A 115 14.22 -9.81 11.34
CA GLY A 115 13.81 -9.68 12.73
C GLY A 115 13.91 -10.98 13.53
N LYS A 116 13.62 -12.12 12.90
CA LYS A 116 13.79 -13.45 13.52
C LYS A 116 15.26 -13.77 13.77
N GLU A 117 16.15 -13.52 12.80
CA GLU A 117 17.58 -13.70 12.92
C GLU A 117 18.18 -12.82 14.04
N GLN A 118 17.64 -11.61 14.23
CA GLN A 118 18.04 -10.70 15.31
C GLN A 118 17.36 -11.02 16.66
N ASN A 119 16.57 -12.09 16.76
CA ASN A 119 15.76 -12.44 17.94
C ASN A 119 14.82 -11.33 18.44
N LEU A 120 14.38 -10.46 17.53
CA LEU A 120 13.42 -9.38 17.82
C LEU A 120 11.98 -9.87 17.75
N PHE A 121 11.69 -10.86 16.89
CA PHE A 121 10.36 -11.44 16.69
C PHE A 121 10.31 -12.86 17.24
N ASP A 122 9.19 -13.18 17.91
CA ASP A 122 8.85 -14.52 18.37
C ASP A 122 7.73 -15.08 17.48
N ILE A 123 8.13 -15.49 16.27
CA ILE A 123 7.22 -16.04 15.24
C ILE A 123 7.72 -17.42 14.80
N ASP A 124 6.80 -18.36 14.68
CA ASP A 124 7.12 -19.74 14.27
C ASP A 124 7.41 -19.81 12.75
N ASN A 125 6.54 -19.27 11.94
CA ASN A 125 6.58 -19.39 10.48
C ASN A 125 6.51 -18.02 9.80
N VAL A 126 7.63 -17.61 9.18
CA VAL A 126 7.75 -16.33 8.49
C VAL A 126 6.80 -16.22 7.29
N GLU A 127 6.65 -17.29 6.52
CA GLU A 127 5.83 -17.30 5.30
C GLU A 127 4.35 -17.04 5.63
N ILE A 128 3.81 -17.80 6.58
CA ILE A 128 2.42 -17.65 7.05
C ILE A 128 2.22 -16.28 7.69
N THR A 129 3.18 -15.81 8.50
CA THR A 129 3.09 -14.49 9.14
C THR A 129 3.06 -13.36 8.11
N ALA A 130 3.88 -13.44 7.05
CA ALA A 130 3.89 -12.46 5.97
C ALA A 130 2.56 -12.44 5.21
N ASP A 131 2.01 -13.61 4.90
CA ASP A 131 0.72 -13.72 4.22
C ASP A 131 -0.41 -13.16 5.07
N ILE A 132 -0.44 -13.45 6.38
CA ILE A 132 -1.42 -12.90 7.32
C ILE A 132 -1.31 -11.37 7.39
N LEU A 133 -0.12 -10.81 7.53
CA LEU A 133 0.08 -9.35 7.55
C LEU A 133 -0.42 -8.71 6.27
N HIS A 134 -0.08 -9.28 5.11
CA HIS A 134 -0.56 -8.78 3.82
C HIS A 134 -2.09 -8.74 3.75
N TYR A 135 -2.78 -9.84 4.09
CA TYR A 135 -4.24 -9.87 4.05
C TYR A 135 -4.90 -9.00 5.12
N CYS A 136 -4.27 -8.83 6.29
CA CYS A 136 -4.75 -7.88 7.31
C CYS A 136 -4.72 -6.45 6.77
N ILE A 137 -3.61 -6.04 6.14
CA ILE A 137 -3.47 -4.70 5.55
C ILE A 137 -4.51 -4.51 4.45
N LYS A 138 -4.64 -5.49 3.56
CA LYS A 138 -5.63 -5.47 2.48
C LYS A 138 -7.06 -5.35 3.00
N GLY A 139 -7.38 -6.00 4.12
CA GLY A 139 -8.69 -5.94 4.78
C GLY A 139 -9.01 -4.56 5.38
N ILE A 140 -8.00 -3.82 5.83
CA ILE A 140 -8.19 -2.50 6.45
C ILE A 140 -8.06 -1.33 5.46
N GLU A 141 -7.62 -1.54 4.21
CA GLU A 141 -7.50 -0.47 3.20
C GLU A 141 -8.77 0.35 3.05
N VAL A 142 -9.90 -0.31 2.81
CA VAL A 142 -11.18 0.37 2.55
C VAL A 142 -11.66 1.15 3.77
N PRO A 143 -11.75 0.57 4.98
CA PRO A 143 -12.09 1.34 6.18
C PRO A 143 -11.10 2.49 6.47
N TYR A 144 -9.81 2.31 6.21
CA TYR A 144 -8.82 3.36 6.39
C TYR A 144 -9.02 4.53 5.41
N ILE A 145 -9.23 4.23 4.12
CA ILE A 145 -9.52 5.24 3.08
C ILE A 145 -10.78 6.02 3.42
N ARG A 146 -11.80 5.37 3.98
CA ARG A 146 -13.09 5.98 4.35
C ARG A 146 -13.06 6.75 5.68
N GLY A 147 -11.93 6.75 6.40
CA GLY A 147 -11.85 7.36 7.72
C GLY A 147 -12.61 6.60 8.82
N GLN A 148 -12.97 5.34 8.59
CA GLN A 148 -13.69 4.51 9.58
C GLN A 148 -12.78 3.93 10.68
N ILE A 149 -11.47 4.05 10.49
CA ILE A 149 -10.46 3.63 11.46
C ILE A 149 -9.75 4.90 11.94
N GLY A 150 -9.88 5.20 13.23
CA GLY A 150 -9.17 6.31 13.86
C GLY A 150 -9.69 7.69 13.51
N GLU A 151 -10.94 7.84 13.08
CA GLU A 151 -11.53 9.11 12.65
C GLU A 151 -11.44 10.22 13.73
N GLU A 152 -11.46 9.84 15.01
CA GLU A 152 -11.35 10.77 16.16
C GLU A 152 -9.91 10.87 16.72
N LEU A 153 -8.95 10.13 16.13
CA LEU A 153 -7.58 10.10 16.60
C LEU A 153 -6.69 10.95 15.68
N ASP A 154 -5.78 11.72 16.29
CA ASP A 154 -4.67 12.27 15.51
C ASP A 154 -3.80 11.12 14.93
N ASP A 155 -3.09 11.42 13.85
CA ASP A 155 -2.28 10.42 13.13
C ASP A 155 -1.27 9.73 14.07
N GLU A 156 -0.64 10.47 14.99
CA GLU A 156 0.35 9.93 15.93
C GLU A 156 -0.28 8.91 16.89
N THR A 157 -1.44 9.22 17.45
CA THR A 157 -2.17 8.34 18.36
C THR A 157 -2.68 7.10 17.63
N GLY A 158 -3.24 7.25 16.43
CA GLY A 158 -3.70 6.15 15.60
C GLY A 158 -2.57 5.14 15.32
N TRP A 159 -1.41 5.62 14.91
CA TRP A 159 -0.23 4.79 14.65
C TRP A 159 0.33 4.08 15.88
N ARG A 160 0.22 4.67 17.06
CA ARG A 160 0.59 3.99 18.32
C ARG A 160 -0.27 2.75 18.59
N TYR A 161 -1.57 2.79 18.27
CA TYR A 161 -2.44 1.62 18.40
C TYR A 161 -2.09 0.54 17.36
N VAL A 162 -1.85 0.93 16.11
CA VAL A 162 -1.39 0.00 15.07
C VAL A 162 -0.08 -0.67 15.48
N ALA A 163 0.90 0.11 15.92
CA ALA A 163 2.18 -0.41 16.39
C ALA A 163 2.01 -1.40 17.56
N LYS A 164 1.16 -1.09 18.52
CA LYS A 164 0.90 -1.99 19.68
C LYS A 164 0.33 -3.34 19.24
N ILE A 165 -0.61 -3.33 18.28
CA ILE A 165 -1.20 -4.56 17.75
C ILE A 165 -0.16 -5.36 16.98
N VAL A 166 0.56 -4.72 16.06
CA VAL A 166 1.57 -5.37 15.21
C VAL A 166 2.71 -5.95 16.06
N TYR A 167 3.25 -5.18 16.99
CA TYR A 167 4.33 -5.67 17.88
C TYR A 167 3.87 -6.79 18.80
N GLY A 168 2.62 -6.72 19.26
CA GLY A 168 2.03 -7.82 20.04
C GLY A 168 1.87 -9.10 19.21
N ALA A 169 1.39 -8.98 17.97
CA ALA A 169 1.23 -10.13 17.07
C ALA A 169 2.57 -10.78 16.66
N LEU A 170 3.63 -9.98 16.53
CA LEU A 170 4.98 -10.47 16.21
C LEU A 170 5.77 -10.93 17.46
N GLY A 171 5.19 -10.86 18.65
CA GLY A 171 5.90 -11.19 19.89
C GLY A 171 7.16 -10.35 20.09
N CYS A 172 7.12 -9.07 19.69
CA CYS A 172 8.29 -8.20 19.79
C CYS A 172 8.78 -8.12 21.24
N LYS A 173 9.99 -8.60 21.49
CA LYS A 173 10.64 -8.51 22.80
C LYS A 173 10.92 -7.04 23.10
N LYS A 174 10.39 -6.51 24.20
CA LYS A 174 10.80 -5.20 24.70
C LYS A 174 12.32 -5.26 24.94
N LYS A 175 13.08 -4.35 24.34
CA LYS A 175 14.45 -4.12 24.79
C LYS A 175 14.35 -3.74 26.27
N GLU A 176 14.80 -4.61 27.16
CA GLU A 176 15.07 -4.21 28.54
C GLU A 176 16.05 -3.06 28.44
N ASN A 177 15.60 -1.85 28.78
CA ASN A 177 16.52 -0.75 29.03
C ASN A 177 17.33 -1.11 30.27
N ASN A 178 18.48 -1.78 30.09
CA ASN A 178 19.51 -1.83 31.11
C ASN A 178 20.02 -0.40 31.30
N HIS A 179 19.35 0.34 32.17
CA HIS A 179 19.97 1.45 32.84
C HIS A 179 20.91 0.84 33.90
N ILE A 180 22.19 0.78 33.55
CA ILE A 180 23.29 0.77 34.51
C ILE A 180 23.85 2.18 34.60
#